data_1827f1c69661a1a5670591b8639427cf
#
_entry.id   1827f1c69661a1a5670591b8639427cf
#
_cell.length_a   1.000
_cell.length_b   1.000
_cell.length_c   1.000
_cell.angle_alpha   90.00
_cell.angle_beta   90.00
_cell.angle_gamma   90.00
#
_symmetry.space_group_name_H-M   'P 1'
#
loop_
_entity.id
_entity.type
_entity.pdbx_description
1 polymer ?
#
loop_
_entity_poly.entity_id
_entity_poly.type
_entity_poly.pdbx_seq_one_letter_code
_entity_poly.pdbx_strand_id
1 'polypeptide(L)'
;EAVKMGYYVITCDYLPNNPGHQYAHEYYNVSTTDKEAVYELAKRLQVDGVVAYASDPAAPTAAYVCEKLGLPTSPYTSVEILSQKDLFRRYLAEHNFNVPKYVGCSSYPEALEQIKNLTLPVMIKPVDSSGSKGINKLTNVDQLKDFIEDALSYSREKRIIIEEFIEKDGYQISGDAFSVDGILKFHCFGNEYYSSSVVKDFAPLGECWPFQMKPEIITELEKDIQRLISELKMGTTAYNVEAILGKNGKLYILELGARSG
;
A
#
# COMPACT_ATOMS: atom_id res chain seq x y z
N GLU A 1 -15.94 16.91 3.20
CA GLU A 1 -16.41 16.57 4.56
C GLU A 1 -15.69 17.37 5.64
N ALA A 2 -14.35 17.42 5.69
CA ALA A 2 -13.61 18.14 6.76
C ALA A 2 -14.10 19.59 6.95
N VAL A 3 -14.30 20.33 5.84
CA VAL A 3 -14.90 21.69 5.89
C VAL A 3 -16.29 21.69 6.52
N LYS A 4 -17.15 20.70 6.18
CA LYS A 4 -18.50 20.58 6.78
C LYS A 4 -18.44 20.26 8.28
N MET A 5 -17.36 19.61 8.73
CA MET A 5 -17.10 19.34 10.15
C MET A 5 -16.53 20.56 10.89
N GLY A 6 -16.31 21.69 10.21
CA GLY A 6 -15.81 22.92 10.79
C GLY A 6 -14.30 23.05 10.83
N TYR A 7 -13.56 22.15 10.17
CA TYR A 7 -12.09 22.26 10.08
C TYR A 7 -11.68 23.32 9.06
N TYR A 8 -10.59 24.04 9.35
CA TYR A 8 -9.88 24.83 8.36
C TYR A 8 -8.99 23.90 7.55
N VAL A 9 -9.31 23.69 6.28
CA VAL A 9 -8.67 22.68 5.42
C VAL A 9 -7.64 23.35 4.52
N ILE A 10 -6.42 22.86 4.57
CA ILE A 10 -5.30 23.25 3.72
C ILE A 10 -4.92 22.02 2.90
N THR A 11 -4.72 22.18 1.61
CA THR A 11 -4.24 21.12 0.73
C THR A 11 -2.87 21.45 0.16
N CYS A 12 -2.03 20.43 -0.03
CA CYS A 12 -0.80 20.55 -0.79
C CYS A 12 -0.70 19.43 -1.84
N ASP A 13 -0.18 19.76 -3.00
CA ASP A 13 0.14 18.85 -4.09
C ASP A 13 0.99 19.60 -5.11
N TYR A 14 1.81 18.90 -5.89
CA TYR A 14 2.56 19.50 -6.98
C TYR A 14 1.69 19.76 -8.23
N LEU A 15 0.50 19.18 -8.31
CA LEU A 15 -0.48 19.38 -9.39
C LEU A 15 -1.47 20.49 -9.01
N PRO A 16 -1.32 21.71 -9.57
CA PRO A 16 -2.11 22.88 -9.14
C PRO A 16 -3.60 22.78 -9.51
N ASN A 17 -3.95 21.93 -10.47
CA ASN A 17 -5.31 21.79 -10.97
C ASN A 17 -6.07 20.57 -10.39
N ASN A 18 -5.58 19.99 -9.29
CA ASN A 18 -6.27 18.89 -8.63
C ASN A 18 -7.66 19.33 -8.14
N PRO A 19 -8.74 18.59 -8.48
CA PRO A 19 -10.12 19.01 -8.15
C PRO A 19 -10.35 19.23 -6.65
N GLY A 20 -9.60 18.52 -5.80
CA GLY A 20 -9.73 18.64 -4.34
C GLY A 20 -9.40 20.05 -3.80
N HIS A 21 -8.51 20.80 -4.47
CA HIS A 21 -8.08 22.11 -3.99
C HIS A 21 -9.23 23.12 -3.93
N GLN A 22 -10.19 23.04 -4.83
CA GLN A 22 -11.36 23.94 -4.85
C GLN A 22 -12.28 23.79 -3.61
N TYR A 23 -12.14 22.70 -2.86
CA TYR A 23 -12.91 22.41 -1.64
C TYR A 23 -12.13 22.70 -0.36
N ALA A 24 -10.88 23.14 -0.47
CA ALA A 24 -10.05 23.57 0.65
C ALA A 24 -10.14 25.08 0.84
N HIS A 25 -9.68 25.58 2.00
CA HIS A 25 -9.57 27.02 2.25
C HIS A 25 -8.30 27.60 1.65
N GLU A 26 -7.24 26.81 1.64
CA GLU A 26 -5.94 27.18 1.05
C GLU A 26 -5.32 25.99 0.30
N TYR A 27 -4.50 26.33 -0.69
CA TYR A 27 -3.68 25.39 -1.44
C TYR A 27 -2.23 25.86 -1.53
N TYR A 28 -1.31 24.92 -1.36
CA TYR A 28 0.13 25.16 -1.53
C TYR A 28 0.72 24.17 -2.53
N ASN A 29 1.49 24.68 -3.49
CA ASN A 29 2.20 23.87 -4.48
C ASN A 29 3.45 23.24 -3.84
N VAL A 30 3.25 22.15 -3.11
CA VAL A 30 4.29 21.36 -2.45
C VAL A 30 4.00 19.89 -2.69
N SER A 31 4.99 19.14 -3.17
CA SER A 31 4.83 17.69 -3.42
C SER A 31 4.53 16.94 -2.13
N THR A 32 3.50 16.10 -2.15
CA THR A 32 3.13 15.24 -1.02
C THR A 32 4.16 14.16 -0.70
N THR A 33 5.16 13.96 -1.58
CA THR A 33 6.26 13.02 -1.36
C THR A 33 7.56 13.69 -0.88
N ASP A 34 7.59 15.04 -0.82
CA ASP A 34 8.69 15.82 -0.24
C ASP A 34 8.39 16.08 1.24
N LYS A 35 8.79 15.13 2.07
CA LYS A 35 8.48 15.17 3.52
C LYS A 35 9.05 16.37 4.25
N GLU A 36 10.22 16.88 3.83
CA GLU A 36 10.84 18.07 4.45
C GLU A 36 10.09 19.35 4.06
N ALA A 37 9.74 19.49 2.77
CA ALA A 37 8.98 20.65 2.32
C ALA A 37 7.56 20.69 2.96
N VAL A 38 6.90 19.53 3.09
CA VAL A 38 5.60 19.44 3.79
C VAL A 38 5.77 19.74 5.29
N TYR A 39 6.84 19.27 5.92
CA TYR A 39 7.12 19.58 7.33
C TYR A 39 7.30 21.09 7.57
N GLU A 40 8.12 21.76 6.77
CA GLU A 40 8.35 23.20 6.89
C GLU A 40 7.06 23.99 6.62
N LEU A 41 6.24 23.54 5.65
CA LEU A 41 4.93 24.13 5.39
C LEU A 41 4.00 23.98 6.60
N ALA A 42 3.82 22.76 7.10
CA ALA A 42 2.94 22.44 8.23
C ALA A 42 3.36 23.20 9.51
N LYS A 43 4.67 23.26 9.79
CA LYS A 43 5.24 23.99 10.92
C LYS A 43 4.97 25.49 10.81
N ARG A 44 5.17 26.09 9.63
CA ARG A 44 4.91 27.52 9.38
C ARG A 44 3.43 27.87 9.57
N LEU A 45 2.54 26.98 9.12
CA LEU A 45 1.09 27.17 9.18
C LEU A 45 0.50 26.77 10.53
N GLN A 46 1.31 26.17 11.41
CA GLN A 46 0.89 25.71 12.75
C GLN A 46 -0.36 24.81 12.69
N VAL A 47 -0.33 23.81 11.78
CA VAL A 47 -1.46 22.90 11.59
C VAL A 47 -1.66 21.99 12.81
N ASP A 48 -2.92 21.63 13.10
CA ASP A 48 -3.28 20.72 14.20
C ASP A 48 -3.22 19.25 13.80
N GLY A 49 -3.10 18.94 12.51
CA GLY A 49 -3.01 17.57 12.00
C GLY A 49 -2.66 17.52 10.52
N VAL A 50 -2.12 16.39 10.08
CA VAL A 50 -1.82 16.09 8.67
C VAL A 50 -2.42 14.73 8.31
N VAL A 51 -3.16 14.65 7.21
CA VAL A 51 -3.84 13.44 6.77
C VAL A 51 -3.51 13.14 5.31
N ALA A 52 -3.12 11.92 5.04
CA ALA A 52 -2.98 11.37 3.69
C ALA A 52 -4.25 10.55 3.37
N TYR A 53 -5.25 11.19 2.79
CA TYR A 53 -6.49 10.53 2.40
C TYR A 53 -6.34 9.87 1.03
N ALA A 54 -6.61 8.56 0.95
CA ALA A 54 -6.57 7.75 -0.28
C ALA A 54 -5.27 7.90 -1.09
N SER A 55 -4.12 8.09 -0.42
CA SER A 55 -2.84 8.33 -1.09
C SER A 55 -1.69 7.58 -0.43
N ASP A 56 -1.33 6.41 -0.96
CA ASP A 56 -0.18 5.63 -0.47
C ASP A 56 1.12 6.43 -0.48
N PRO A 57 1.46 7.17 -1.55
CA PRO A 57 2.70 7.94 -1.57
C PRO A 57 2.79 9.04 -0.52
N ALA A 58 1.64 9.57 -0.07
CA ALA A 58 1.59 10.65 0.90
C ALA A 58 1.56 10.15 2.36
N ALA A 59 1.17 8.89 2.61
CA ALA A 59 1.03 8.36 3.95
C ALA A 59 2.32 8.43 4.78
N PRO A 60 3.52 8.05 4.27
CA PRO A 60 4.77 8.21 5.01
C PRO A 60 5.10 9.67 5.33
N THR A 61 4.81 10.59 4.39
CA THR A 61 5.03 12.02 4.61
C THR A 61 4.13 12.55 5.72
N ALA A 62 2.85 12.19 5.73
CA ALA A 62 1.93 12.59 6.79
C ALA A 62 2.39 12.08 8.16
N ALA A 63 2.78 10.81 8.26
CA ALA A 63 3.30 10.24 9.50
C ALA A 63 4.59 10.94 9.97
N TYR A 64 5.53 11.18 9.05
CA TYR A 64 6.78 11.89 9.34
C TYR A 64 6.53 13.30 9.90
N VAL A 65 5.67 14.06 9.24
CA VAL A 65 5.36 15.45 9.65
C VAL A 65 4.67 15.47 11.01
N CYS A 66 3.67 14.62 11.22
CA CYS A 66 2.98 14.53 12.50
C CYS A 66 3.94 14.13 13.63
N GLU A 67 4.80 13.12 13.42
CA GLU A 67 5.79 12.68 14.41
C GLU A 67 6.76 13.82 14.77
N LYS A 68 7.28 14.55 13.78
CA LYS A 68 8.16 15.70 13.98
C LYS A 68 7.51 16.89 14.72
N LEU A 69 6.22 17.09 14.53
CA LEU A 69 5.45 18.15 15.18
C LEU A 69 4.84 17.73 16.52
N GLY A 70 4.98 16.46 16.93
CA GLY A 70 4.35 15.92 18.12
C GLY A 70 2.83 15.80 18.01
N LEU A 71 2.29 15.68 16.79
CA LEU A 71 0.88 15.50 16.52
C LEU A 71 0.50 14.00 16.53
N PRO A 72 -0.76 13.65 16.80
CA PRO A 72 -1.22 12.27 16.79
C PRO A 72 -0.93 11.59 15.44
N THR A 73 -0.26 10.42 15.49
CA THR A 73 0.07 9.63 14.30
C THR A 73 0.46 8.21 14.70
N SER A 74 0.49 7.28 13.75
CA SER A 74 1.24 6.04 13.84
C SER A 74 2.73 6.28 13.61
N PRO A 75 3.67 5.46 14.13
CA PRO A 75 5.10 5.68 13.94
C PRO A 75 5.49 5.78 12.47
N TYR A 76 6.29 6.79 12.12
CA TYR A 76 6.75 6.99 10.74
C TYR A 76 7.39 5.74 10.14
N THR A 77 8.27 5.08 10.89
CA THR A 77 8.94 3.85 10.43
C THR A 77 7.98 2.71 10.14
N SER A 78 6.88 2.60 10.88
CA SER A 78 5.85 1.60 10.66
C SER A 78 5.03 1.89 9.40
N VAL A 79 4.66 3.16 9.20
CA VAL A 79 3.97 3.58 7.97
C VAL A 79 4.88 3.41 6.75
N GLU A 80 6.18 3.68 6.86
CA GLU A 80 7.16 3.46 5.80
C GLU A 80 7.26 1.98 5.42
N ILE A 81 7.32 1.06 6.41
CA ILE A 81 7.29 -0.39 6.17
C ILE A 81 6.03 -0.79 5.38
N LEU A 82 4.87 -0.31 5.79
CA LEU A 82 3.61 -0.62 5.12
C LEU A 82 3.52 -0.04 3.69
N SER A 83 4.23 1.05 3.42
CA SER A 83 4.16 1.76 2.14
C SER A 83 5.14 1.25 1.08
N GLN A 84 6.13 0.43 1.45
CA GLN A 84 7.13 -0.12 0.54
C GLN A 84 7.04 -1.64 0.50
N LYS A 85 6.70 -2.19 -0.67
CA LYS A 85 6.40 -3.62 -0.84
C LYS A 85 7.54 -4.55 -0.40
N ASP A 86 8.79 -4.18 -0.65
CA ASP A 86 9.95 -4.97 -0.25
C ASP A 86 10.19 -4.91 1.27
N LEU A 87 10.01 -3.76 1.89
CA LEU A 87 10.10 -3.62 3.35
C LEU A 87 8.96 -4.38 4.03
N PHE A 88 7.75 -4.26 3.52
CA PHE A 88 6.59 -4.96 4.06
C PHE A 88 6.76 -6.48 3.92
N ARG A 89 7.19 -6.97 2.76
CA ARG A 89 7.41 -8.40 2.53
C ARG A 89 8.50 -8.97 3.44
N ARG A 90 9.58 -8.21 3.65
CA ARG A 90 10.64 -8.57 4.60
C ARG A 90 10.10 -8.64 6.03
N TYR A 91 9.36 -7.61 6.44
CA TYR A 91 8.74 -7.57 7.77
C TYR A 91 7.84 -8.79 8.00
N LEU A 92 6.94 -9.10 7.06
CA LEU A 92 6.06 -10.25 7.15
C LEU A 92 6.84 -11.57 7.29
N ALA A 93 7.90 -11.74 6.51
CA ALA A 93 8.74 -12.95 6.55
C ALA A 93 9.46 -13.10 7.90
N GLU A 94 10.08 -12.03 8.40
CA GLU A 94 10.80 -12.01 9.69
C GLU A 94 9.88 -12.27 10.89
N HIS A 95 8.57 -11.94 10.75
CA HIS A 95 7.57 -12.12 11.79
C HIS A 95 6.66 -13.34 11.58
N ASN A 96 7.07 -14.29 10.72
CA ASN A 96 6.35 -15.54 10.48
C ASN A 96 4.90 -15.38 9.96
N PHE A 97 4.63 -14.38 9.15
CA PHE A 97 3.45 -14.32 8.31
C PHE A 97 3.67 -15.12 7.02
N ASN A 98 2.60 -15.50 6.36
CA ASN A 98 2.71 -16.15 5.05
C ASN A 98 3.16 -15.13 4.00
N VAL A 99 4.24 -15.45 3.30
CA VAL A 99 4.75 -14.66 2.18
C VAL A 99 5.07 -15.58 0.99
N PRO A 100 4.91 -15.14 -0.26
CA PRO A 100 5.49 -15.83 -1.40
C PRO A 100 7.01 -15.75 -1.30
N LYS A 101 7.73 -16.63 -2.00
CA LYS A 101 9.15 -16.37 -2.19
C LYS A 101 9.33 -15.08 -2.98
N TYR A 102 10.29 -14.26 -2.57
CA TYR A 102 10.51 -12.95 -3.18
C TYR A 102 11.99 -12.57 -3.18
N VAL A 103 12.34 -11.63 -4.04
CA VAL A 103 13.65 -10.96 -4.09
C VAL A 103 13.44 -9.48 -4.38
N GLY A 104 14.27 -8.62 -3.78
CA GLY A 104 14.34 -7.20 -4.10
C GLY A 104 15.48 -6.94 -5.09
N CYS A 105 15.28 -6.05 -6.07
CA CYS A 105 16.28 -5.70 -7.06
C CYS A 105 16.21 -4.21 -7.39
N SER A 106 17.35 -3.64 -7.84
CA SER A 106 17.49 -2.25 -8.30
C SER A 106 17.91 -2.13 -9.77
N SER A 107 18.21 -3.25 -10.41
CA SER A 107 18.68 -3.28 -11.78
C SER A 107 18.35 -4.59 -12.49
N TYR A 108 18.37 -4.58 -13.84
CA TYR A 108 18.17 -5.78 -14.63
C TYR A 108 19.26 -6.85 -14.39
N PRO A 109 20.57 -6.54 -14.33
CA PRO A 109 21.57 -7.57 -14.02
C PRO A 109 21.36 -8.27 -12.69
N GLU A 110 20.95 -7.52 -11.66
CA GLU A 110 20.60 -8.07 -10.35
C GLU A 110 19.36 -8.98 -10.43
N ALA A 111 18.31 -8.51 -11.11
CA ALA A 111 17.09 -9.29 -11.31
C ALA A 111 17.36 -10.59 -12.07
N LEU A 112 18.21 -10.57 -13.11
CA LEU A 112 18.60 -11.74 -13.90
C LEU A 112 19.30 -12.81 -13.04
N GLU A 113 20.07 -12.40 -12.05
CA GLU A 113 20.72 -13.33 -11.12
C GLU A 113 19.73 -13.86 -10.09
N GLN A 114 18.93 -12.99 -9.50
CA GLN A 114 18.04 -13.33 -8.39
C GLN A 114 16.83 -14.18 -8.83
N ILE A 115 16.33 -13.99 -10.05
CA ILE A 115 15.16 -14.73 -10.54
C ILE A 115 15.40 -16.25 -10.61
N LYS A 116 16.65 -16.68 -10.70
CA LYS A 116 17.02 -18.10 -10.68
C LYS A 116 16.61 -18.82 -9.39
N ASN A 117 16.37 -18.06 -8.33
CA ASN A 117 15.95 -18.56 -7.03
C ASN A 117 14.41 -18.68 -6.91
N LEU A 118 13.67 -18.23 -7.92
CA LEU A 118 12.21 -18.20 -7.93
C LEU A 118 11.62 -19.18 -8.97
N THR A 119 10.39 -19.59 -8.74
CA THR A 119 9.63 -20.44 -9.65
C THR A 119 8.65 -19.59 -10.45
N LEU A 120 8.71 -19.69 -11.79
CA LEU A 120 7.72 -19.02 -12.66
C LEU A 120 6.32 -19.66 -12.52
N PRO A 121 5.25 -18.87 -12.69
CA PRO A 121 5.25 -17.45 -12.97
C PRO A 121 5.58 -16.58 -11.75
N VAL A 122 6.10 -15.36 -11.99
CA VAL A 122 6.38 -14.37 -10.95
C VAL A 122 5.69 -13.06 -11.24
N MET A 123 5.46 -12.25 -10.20
CA MET A 123 5.00 -10.87 -10.28
C MET A 123 6.18 -9.93 -10.10
N ILE A 124 6.33 -8.97 -11.00
CA ILE A 124 7.35 -7.90 -10.93
C ILE A 124 6.60 -6.60 -10.60
N LYS A 125 7.01 -5.91 -9.54
CA LYS A 125 6.30 -4.74 -9.04
C LYS A 125 7.28 -3.64 -8.61
N PRO A 126 7.00 -2.35 -8.88
CA PRO A 126 7.68 -1.25 -8.19
C PRO A 126 7.40 -1.34 -6.68
N VAL A 127 8.39 -0.99 -5.85
CA VAL A 127 8.20 -1.09 -4.38
C VAL A 127 7.24 -0.03 -3.82
N ASP A 128 7.12 1.13 -4.49
CA ASP A 128 6.50 2.36 -3.99
C ASP A 128 5.46 2.96 -4.95
N SER A 129 4.93 2.16 -5.87
CA SER A 129 3.87 2.55 -6.80
C SER A 129 2.51 2.04 -6.34
N SER A 130 1.45 2.79 -6.65
CA SER A 130 0.05 2.47 -6.40
C SER A 130 -0.77 2.40 -7.70
N GLY A 131 -1.98 1.84 -7.64
CA GLY A 131 -2.88 1.74 -8.78
C GLY A 131 -2.35 0.82 -9.88
N SER A 132 -1.71 -0.27 -9.52
CA SER A 132 -1.20 -1.33 -10.42
C SER A 132 -0.20 -0.88 -11.50
N LYS A 133 0.35 0.33 -11.40
CA LYS A 133 1.32 0.87 -12.36
C LYS A 133 2.65 0.11 -12.27
N GLY A 134 3.16 -0.34 -13.41
CA GLY A 134 4.42 -1.09 -13.49
C GLY A 134 4.35 -2.52 -12.93
N ILE A 135 3.15 -3.07 -12.71
CA ILE A 135 2.96 -4.46 -12.28
C ILE A 135 2.91 -5.35 -13.51
N ASN A 136 3.78 -6.35 -13.57
CA ASN A 136 3.86 -7.30 -14.67
C ASN A 136 3.90 -8.74 -14.15
N LYS A 137 3.20 -9.66 -14.84
CA LYS A 137 3.29 -11.09 -14.59
C LYS A 137 4.23 -11.73 -15.60
N LEU A 138 5.36 -12.22 -15.14
CA LEU A 138 6.35 -12.89 -15.96
C LEU A 138 6.08 -14.41 -16.00
N THR A 139 5.85 -14.93 -17.18
CA THR A 139 5.69 -16.38 -17.44
C THR A 139 6.85 -16.95 -18.25
N ASN A 140 7.60 -16.09 -18.95
CA ASN A 140 8.77 -16.45 -19.74
C ASN A 140 9.88 -15.42 -19.50
N VAL A 141 11.10 -15.89 -19.24
CA VAL A 141 12.27 -15.05 -18.94
C VAL A 141 12.68 -14.12 -20.09
N ASP A 142 12.27 -14.39 -21.31
CA ASP A 142 12.57 -13.53 -22.47
C ASP A 142 12.04 -12.10 -22.32
N GLN A 143 10.96 -11.91 -21.53
CA GLN A 143 10.35 -10.60 -21.26
C GLN A 143 10.90 -9.93 -20.00
N LEU A 144 11.83 -10.58 -19.30
CA LEU A 144 12.33 -10.10 -18.00
C LEU A 144 12.86 -8.68 -18.08
N LYS A 145 13.67 -8.37 -19.09
CA LYS A 145 14.30 -7.05 -19.22
C LYS A 145 13.25 -5.94 -19.34
N ASP A 146 12.31 -6.11 -20.24
CA ASP A 146 11.27 -5.11 -20.51
C ASP A 146 10.42 -4.85 -19.28
N PHE A 147 10.07 -5.92 -18.53
CA PHE A 147 9.24 -5.82 -17.32
C PHE A 147 10.00 -5.20 -16.14
N ILE A 148 11.31 -5.42 -16.03
CA ILE A 148 12.16 -4.76 -15.03
C ILE A 148 12.27 -3.27 -15.33
N GLU A 149 12.55 -2.91 -16.59
CA GLU A 149 12.65 -1.50 -17.01
C GLU A 149 11.33 -0.77 -16.83
N ASP A 150 10.21 -1.40 -17.20
CA ASP A 150 8.86 -0.87 -16.96
C ASP A 150 8.63 -0.62 -15.45
N ALA A 151 8.82 -1.62 -14.60
CA ALA A 151 8.63 -1.49 -13.17
C ALA A 151 9.54 -0.42 -12.53
N LEU A 152 10.83 -0.37 -12.91
CA LEU A 152 11.76 0.65 -12.44
C LEU A 152 11.38 2.07 -12.89
N SER A 153 10.69 2.21 -14.04
CA SER A 153 10.21 3.51 -14.52
C SER A 153 9.16 4.12 -13.60
N TYR A 154 8.34 3.28 -12.94
CA TYR A 154 7.30 3.70 -12.01
C TYR A 154 7.77 3.79 -10.55
N SER A 155 8.96 3.28 -10.22
CA SER A 155 9.50 3.38 -8.86
C SER A 155 10.26 4.68 -8.66
N ARG A 156 9.88 5.46 -7.64
CA ARG A 156 10.63 6.65 -7.18
C ARG A 156 11.93 6.23 -6.51
N GLU A 157 11.88 5.18 -5.71
CA GLU A 157 13.03 4.60 -5.01
C GLU A 157 13.98 3.82 -5.93
N LYS A 158 13.63 3.65 -7.22
CA LYS A 158 14.40 2.86 -8.19
C LYS A 158 14.67 1.43 -7.72
N ARG A 159 13.70 0.87 -7.01
CA ARG A 159 13.70 -0.51 -6.54
C ARG A 159 12.43 -1.23 -6.95
N ILE A 160 12.55 -2.53 -7.14
CA ILE A 160 11.45 -3.43 -7.48
C ILE A 160 11.47 -4.66 -6.57
N ILE A 161 10.34 -5.32 -6.48
CA ILE A 161 10.20 -6.65 -5.89
C ILE A 161 9.74 -7.63 -6.96
N ILE A 162 10.32 -8.84 -6.94
CA ILE A 162 9.90 -9.97 -7.76
C ILE A 162 9.40 -11.04 -6.81
N GLU A 163 8.16 -11.49 -6.97
CA GLU A 163 7.49 -12.43 -6.09
C GLU A 163 6.93 -13.62 -6.87
N GLU A 164 7.03 -14.85 -6.34
CA GLU A 164 6.32 -16.00 -6.91
C GLU A 164 4.81 -15.70 -6.95
N PHE A 165 4.18 -16.03 -8.07
CA PHE A 165 2.75 -15.79 -8.27
C PHE A 165 1.91 -16.69 -7.37
N ILE A 166 1.04 -16.12 -6.58
CA ILE A 166 0.10 -16.84 -5.74
C ILE A 166 -1.15 -17.17 -6.58
N GLU A 167 -1.38 -18.45 -6.85
CA GLU A 167 -2.66 -18.88 -7.39
C GLU A 167 -3.74 -18.75 -6.34
N LYS A 168 -4.68 -17.84 -6.57
CA LYS A 168 -5.77 -17.58 -5.62
C LYS A 168 -6.86 -18.66 -5.67
N ASP A 169 -7.41 -18.96 -4.50
CA ASP A 169 -8.63 -19.72 -4.32
C ASP A 169 -9.80 -18.76 -4.09
N GLY A 170 -10.64 -18.59 -5.12
CA GLY A 170 -11.72 -17.61 -5.09
C GLY A 170 -11.30 -16.19 -5.47
N TYR A 171 -11.92 -15.21 -4.84
CA TYR A 171 -11.71 -13.77 -5.10
C TYR A 171 -10.53 -13.24 -4.31
N GLN A 172 -9.91 -12.14 -4.80
CA GLN A 172 -9.04 -11.34 -3.97
C GLN A 172 -9.90 -10.60 -2.95
N ILE A 173 -9.39 -10.50 -1.73
CA ILE A 173 -10.00 -9.74 -0.65
C ILE A 173 -9.49 -8.31 -0.75
N SER A 174 -10.40 -7.35 -0.80
CA SER A 174 -10.12 -5.93 -0.75
C SER A 174 -11.04 -5.24 0.23
N GLY A 175 -10.64 -4.10 0.77
CA GLY A 175 -11.51 -3.29 1.61
C GLY A 175 -10.76 -2.41 2.58
N ASP A 176 -11.52 -1.79 3.45
CA ASP A 176 -11.00 -0.88 4.46
C ASP A 176 -11.11 -1.47 5.87
N ALA A 177 -10.16 -1.07 6.72
CA ALA A 177 -10.18 -1.35 8.14
C ALA A 177 -9.82 -0.09 8.94
N PHE A 178 -10.11 -0.09 10.23
CA PHE A 178 -9.83 1.04 11.11
C PHE A 178 -9.45 0.56 12.51
N SER A 179 -8.34 1.07 13.04
CA SER A 179 -7.94 0.87 14.42
C SER A 179 -8.16 2.13 15.27
N VAL A 180 -8.46 1.92 16.54
CA VAL A 180 -8.48 2.96 17.57
C VAL A 180 -7.53 2.52 18.68
N ASP A 181 -6.54 3.35 18.98
CA ASP A 181 -5.53 3.09 20.01
C ASP A 181 -4.87 1.71 19.87
N GLY A 182 -4.56 1.33 18.63
CA GLY A 182 -3.91 0.05 18.32
C GLY A 182 -4.83 -1.18 18.33
N ILE A 183 -6.13 -0.98 18.46
CA ILE A 183 -7.13 -2.06 18.43
C ILE A 183 -7.96 -1.95 17.16
N LEU A 184 -8.00 -3.01 16.36
CA LEU A 184 -8.88 -3.12 15.19
C LEU A 184 -10.34 -3.03 15.64
N LYS A 185 -11.06 -1.99 15.19
CA LYS A 185 -12.45 -1.72 15.59
C LYS A 185 -13.46 -1.92 14.48
N PHE A 186 -13.02 -1.79 13.25
CA PHE A 186 -13.87 -1.88 12.09
C PHE A 186 -13.10 -2.48 10.92
N HIS A 187 -13.80 -3.24 10.12
CA HIS A 187 -13.38 -3.63 8.78
C HIS A 187 -14.60 -3.81 7.87
N CYS A 188 -14.41 -3.62 6.58
CA CYS A 188 -15.40 -3.88 5.56
C CYS A 188 -14.67 -4.53 4.37
N PHE A 189 -14.72 -5.87 4.28
CA PHE A 189 -14.07 -6.61 3.21
C PHE A 189 -15.06 -7.00 2.13
N GLY A 190 -14.63 -6.91 0.88
CA GLY A 190 -15.35 -7.27 -0.32
C GLY A 190 -14.55 -8.20 -1.22
N ASN A 191 -15.22 -8.70 -2.25
CA ASN A 191 -14.60 -9.43 -3.35
C ASN A 191 -14.15 -8.46 -4.41
N GLU A 192 -12.91 -8.55 -4.83
CA GLU A 192 -12.35 -7.75 -5.90
C GLU A 192 -12.33 -8.53 -7.22
N TYR A 193 -12.76 -7.87 -8.29
CA TYR A 193 -12.92 -8.45 -9.62
C TYR A 193 -11.92 -7.87 -10.59
N TYR A 194 -11.31 -8.73 -11.40
CA TYR A 194 -10.34 -8.38 -12.43
C TYR A 194 -10.81 -8.81 -13.81
N SER A 195 -10.34 -8.14 -14.86
CA SER A 195 -10.59 -8.56 -16.24
C SER A 195 -9.81 -9.84 -16.56
N SER A 196 -10.51 -10.82 -17.12
CA SER A 196 -9.87 -12.02 -17.66
C SER A 196 -9.32 -11.83 -19.09
N SER A 197 -9.67 -10.71 -19.74
CA SER A 197 -9.38 -10.45 -21.16
C SER A 197 -8.14 -9.62 -21.41
N VAL A 198 -7.57 -8.97 -20.38
CA VAL A 198 -6.41 -8.10 -20.52
C VAL A 198 -5.23 -8.64 -19.71
N VAL A 199 -4.23 -9.15 -20.40
CA VAL A 199 -3.05 -9.83 -19.80
C VAL A 199 -2.19 -8.88 -18.96
N LYS A 200 -2.31 -7.57 -19.15
CA LYS A 200 -1.48 -6.54 -18.46
C LYS A 200 -2.23 -5.72 -17.42
N ASP A 201 -3.54 -5.89 -17.30
CA ASP A 201 -4.33 -5.03 -16.44
C ASP A 201 -4.65 -5.72 -15.12
N PHE A 202 -3.83 -5.41 -14.10
CA PHE A 202 -4.06 -5.83 -12.72
C PHE A 202 -4.89 -4.80 -11.94
N ALA A 203 -5.47 -3.82 -12.63
CA ALA A 203 -6.40 -2.89 -12.02
C ALA A 203 -7.75 -3.58 -11.80
N PRO A 204 -8.36 -3.43 -10.63
CA PRO A 204 -9.66 -4.00 -10.37
C PRO A 204 -10.73 -3.34 -11.25
N LEU A 205 -11.69 -4.14 -11.71
CA LEU A 205 -12.88 -3.64 -12.43
C LEU A 205 -13.97 -3.16 -11.48
N GLY A 206 -13.96 -3.64 -10.25
CA GLY A 206 -14.93 -3.31 -9.24
C GLY A 206 -14.85 -4.23 -8.05
N GLU A 207 -15.59 -3.88 -7.02
CA GLU A 207 -15.70 -4.62 -5.77
C GLU A 207 -17.16 -4.91 -5.45
N CYS A 208 -17.39 -5.98 -4.71
CA CYS A 208 -18.73 -6.37 -4.26
C CYS A 208 -18.70 -6.76 -2.77
N TRP A 209 -19.59 -6.17 -2.01
CA TRP A 209 -19.78 -6.46 -0.58
C TRP A 209 -21.10 -7.17 -0.33
N PRO A 210 -21.19 -8.00 0.73
CA PRO A 210 -20.10 -8.45 1.61
C PRO A 210 -19.20 -9.47 0.94
N PHE A 211 -18.00 -9.70 1.53
CA PHE A 211 -17.06 -10.73 1.10
C PHE A 211 -17.67 -12.13 1.15
N GLN A 212 -17.53 -12.88 0.06
CA GLN A 212 -18.19 -14.17 -0.15
C GLN A 212 -17.23 -15.35 0.07
N MET A 213 -16.63 -15.46 1.23
CA MET A 213 -15.82 -16.60 1.60
C MET A 213 -16.20 -17.13 2.99
N LYS A 214 -15.58 -18.25 3.37
CA LYS A 214 -15.82 -18.88 4.67
C LYS A 214 -15.49 -17.90 5.81
N PRO A 215 -16.33 -17.82 6.84
CA PRO A 215 -16.11 -16.91 7.99
C PRO A 215 -14.74 -17.10 8.65
N GLU A 216 -14.17 -18.32 8.61
CA GLU A 216 -12.88 -18.62 9.20
C GLU A 216 -11.74 -17.82 8.54
N ILE A 217 -11.83 -17.58 7.24
CA ILE A 217 -10.83 -16.77 6.50
C ILE A 217 -10.86 -15.31 6.93
N ILE A 218 -12.07 -14.76 7.15
CA ILE A 218 -12.21 -13.39 7.68
C ILE A 218 -11.60 -13.33 9.08
N THR A 219 -11.91 -14.30 9.93
CA THR A 219 -11.38 -14.35 11.30
C THR A 219 -9.85 -14.50 11.33
N GLU A 220 -9.26 -15.24 10.39
CA GLU A 220 -7.81 -15.35 10.24
C GLU A 220 -7.21 -14.01 9.81
N LEU A 221 -7.80 -13.35 8.80
CA LEU A 221 -7.37 -12.04 8.33
C LEU A 221 -7.45 -10.97 9.42
N GLU A 222 -8.53 -10.94 10.20
CA GLU A 222 -8.69 -10.04 11.35
C GLU A 222 -7.56 -10.23 12.38
N LYS A 223 -7.23 -11.48 12.71
CA LYS A 223 -6.15 -11.80 13.64
C LYS A 223 -4.78 -11.35 13.12
N ASP A 224 -4.51 -11.58 11.83
CA ASP A 224 -3.27 -11.19 11.20
C ASP A 224 -3.14 -9.67 11.12
N ILE A 225 -4.21 -8.95 10.75
CA ILE A 225 -4.23 -7.48 10.75
C ILE A 225 -4.04 -6.93 12.17
N GLN A 226 -4.77 -7.46 13.17
CA GLN A 226 -4.59 -7.03 14.57
C GLN A 226 -3.17 -7.27 15.07
N ARG A 227 -2.57 -8.39 14.69
CA ARG A 227 -1.19 -8.71 15.03
C ARG A 227 -0.22 -7.70 14.41
N LEU A 228 -0.37 -7.37 13.12
CA LEU A 228 0.43 -6.34 12.43
C LEU A 228 0.27 -4.97 13.11
N ILE A 229 -0.97 -4.56 13.42
CA ILE A 229 -1.26 -3.32 14.13
C ILE A 229 -0.47 -3.26 15.45
N SER A 230 -0.49 -4.35 16.22
CA SER A 230 0.16 -4.44 17.53
C SER A 230 1.69 -4.42 17.42
N GLU A 231 2.26 -5.26 16.55
CA GLU A 231 3.70 -5.39 16.37
C GLU A 231 4.34 -4.12 15.76
N LEU A 232 3.64 -3.47 14.82
CA LEU A 232 4.04 -2.18 14.22
C LEU A 232 3.69 -0.98 15.11
N LYS A 233 3.07 -1.19 16.28
CA LYS A 233 2.65 -0.14 17.20
C LYS A 233 1.79 0.94 16.53
N MET A 234 0.92 0.51 15.63
CA MET A 234 -0.01 1.41 14.96
C MET A 234 -1.02 1.96 15.96
N GLY A 235 -1.36 3.23 15.84
CA GLY A 235 -2.32 3.90 16.72
C GLY A 235 -3.74 3.89 16.17
N THR A 236 -4.36 5.06 16.16
CA THR A 236 -5.66 5.30 15.50
C THR A 236 -5.40 5.59 14.02
N THR A 237 -5.74 4.64 13.15
CA THR A 237 -5.35 4.65 11.73
C THR A 237 -6.40 3.95 10.88
N ALA A 238 -6.68 4.51 9.70
CA ALA A 238 -7.39 3.82 8.63
C ALA A 238 -6.42 2.93 7.83
N TYR A 239 -6.91 1.82 7.31
CA TYR A 239 -6.13 0.90 6.48
C TYR A 239 -6.91 0.55 5.22
N ASN A 240 -6.21 0.51 4.09
CA ASN A 240 -6.65 -0.22 2.92
C ASN A 240 -5.99 -1.59 2.92
N VAL A 241 -6.78 -2.64 2.76
CA VAL A 241 -6.36 -4.03 2.92
C VAL A 241 -6.51 -4.76 1.60
N GLU A 242 -5.45 -5.43 1.17
CA GLU A 242 -5.49 -6.40 0.08
C GLU A 242 -4.93 -7.75 0.56
N ALA A 243 -5.67 -8.81 0.35
CA ALA A 243 -5.28 -10.17 0.75
C ALA A 243 -5.74 -11.22 -0.26
N ILE A 244 -5.09 -12.38 -0.24
CA ILE A 244 -5.44 -13.53 -1.09
C ILE A 244 -5.42 -14.81 -0.25
N LEU A 245 -6.46 -15.64 -0.37
CA LEU A 245 -6.36 -17.05 -0.03
C LEU A 245 -5.71 -17.79 -1.21
N GLY A 246 -4.55 -18.38 -0.99
CA GLY A 246 -3.90 -19.21 -2.00
C GLY A 246 -4.53 -20.59 -2.11
N LYS A 247 -4.45 -21.23 -3.28
CA LYS A 247 -4.87 -22.63 -3.48
C LYS A 247 -4.14 -23.64 -2.57
N ASN A 248 -3.02 -23.23 -1.98
CA ASN A 248 -2.30 -23.98 -0.96
C ASN A 248 -2.92 -23.88 0.44
N GLY A 249 -4.07 -23.20 0.56
CA GLY A 249 -4.79 -22.99 1.81
C GLY A 249 -4.20 -21.94 2.75
N LYS A 250 -3.20 -21.18 2.32
CA LYS A 250 -2.58 -20.12 3.12
C LYS A 250 -3.17 -18.74 2.78
N LEU A 251 -3.45 -17.95 3.80
CA LEU A 251 -3.83 -16.55 3.64
C LEU A 251 -2.56 -15.69 3.51
N TYR A 252 -2.57 -14.77 2.56
CA TYR A 252 -1.47 -13.85 2.28
C TYR A 252 -1.98 -12.41 2.30
N ILE A 253 -1.42 -11.57 3.15
CA ILE A 253 -1.65 -10.13 3.08
C ILE A 253 -0.74 -9.55 2.00
N LEU A 254 -1.31 -9.00 0.95
CA LEU A 254 -0.58 -8.40 -0.16
C LEU A 254 -0.15 -6.97 0.15
N GLU A 255 -1.10 -6.18 0.66
CA GLU A 255 -0.89 -4.78 1.07
C GLU A 255 -1.72 -4.47 2.31
N LEU A 256 -1.17 -3.59 3.15
CA LEU A 256 -1.84 -2.96 4.28
C LEU A 256 -1.45 -1.48 4.26
N GLY A 257 -2.12 -0.68 3.42
CA GLY A 257 -1.84 0.74 3.32
C GLY A 257 -2.34 1.50 4.55
N ALA A 258 -1.51 2.35 5.16
CA ALA A 258 -1.89 3.14 6.35
C ALA A 258 -2.74 4.38 5.95
N ARG A 259 -3.82 4.14 5.22
CA ARG A 259 -4.79 5.14 4.74
C ARG A 259 -6.09 4.43 4.34
N SER A 260 -7.20 5.17 4.19
CA SER A 260 -8.44 4.63 3.58
C SER A 260 -8.27 4.39 2.08
N GLY A 261 -9.02 3.46 1.51
CA GLY A 261 -9.10 3.17 0.08
C GLY A 261 -9.82 4.22 -0.73
#